data_c56e58a080968a8f94c6d7f4895cfd54
#
_entry.id   c56e58a080968a8f94c6d7f4895cfd54
#
_cell.length_a   1.000
_cell.length_b   1.000
_cell.length_c   1.000
_cell.angle_alpha   90.00
_cell.angle_beta   90.00
_cell.angle_gamma   90.00
#
_symmetry.space_group_name_H-M   'P 1'
#
loop_
_entity.id
_entity.type
_entity.pdbx_description
1 polymer ?
#
loop_
_entity_poly.entity_id
_entity_poly.type
_entity_poly.pdbx_seq_one_letter_code
_entity_poly.pdbx_strand_id
1 'polypeptide(L)'
;MEIKDNMKKEIEEIIKSALTNLGLSQDVVFTVEHPEDIKHGDYSSNVALIYSKEVGKNPRDLGQQIKDEIEKEKFLNIAKIEIAGAGFINFYLTKEFFTQKINQILEEGNNWGKNKILEGKKVMIEYTDPNPFKPFHIGHLMANAVGESISRIIEYSGADTIRANYQ
;
A
#
# COMPACT_ATOMS: atom_id res chain seq x y z
N MET A 1 -4.85 -2.25 -10.21
CA MET A 1 -4.86 -3.03 -9.01
C MET A 1 -4.17 -2.23 -7.97
N GLU A 2 -4.96 -1.81 -7.06
CA GLU A 2 -4.43 -1.77 -5.74
C GLU A 2 -3.83 -3.16 -5.48
N ILE A 3 -2.52 -3.26 -5.28
CA ILE A 3 -2.01 -4.28 -4.39
C ILE A 3 -2.95 -4.13 -3.21
N LYS A 4 -3.85 -5.09 -3.02
CA LYS A 4 -4.73 -5.05 -1.86
C LYS A 4 -3.79 -5.15 -0.68
N ASP A 5 -3.40 -4.01 -0.17
CA ASP A 5 -2.84 -3.92 1.16
C ASP A 5 -3.99 -4.28 2.08
N ASN A 6 -4.20 -5.59 2.19
CA ASN A 6 -5.27 -6.17 3.00
C ASN A 6 -5.15 -5.64 4.43
N MET A 7 -3.92 -5.35 4.89
CA MET A 7 -3.68 -4.85 6.24
C MET A 7 -4.12 -3.40 6.40
N LYS A 8 -3.88 -2.56 5.40
CA LYS A 8 -4.39 -1.17 5.38
C LYS A 8 -5.91 -1.15 5.51
N LYS A 9 -6.62 -1.96 4.72
CA LYS A 9 -8.08 -2.06 4.80
C LYS A 9 -8.57 -2.61 6.14
N GLU A 10 -7.89 -3.63 6.66
CA GLU A 10 -8.18 -4.19 7.97
C GLU A 10 -8.05 -3.10 9.07
N ILE A 11 -6.98 -2.30 9.06
CA ILE A 11 -6.80 -1.18 9.99
C ILE A 11 -7.88 -0.11 9.80
N GLU A 12 -8.24 0.23 8.55
CA GLU A 12 -9.33 1.17 8.28
C GLU A 12 -10.67 0.69 8.86
N GLU A 13 -10.98 -0.61 8.73
CA GLU A 13 -12.19 -1.22 9.29
C GLU A 13 -12.18 -1.25 10.82
N ILE A 14 -11.04 -1.59 11.42
CA ILE A 14 -10.85 -1.56 12.87
C ILE A 14 -11.10 -0.14 13.42
N ILE A 15 -10.52 0.87 12.79
CA ILE A 15 -10.73 2.27 13.16
C ILE A 15 -12.20 2.66 13.03
N LYS A 16 -12.86 2.33 11.93
CA LYS A 16 -14.29 2.62 11.71
C LYS A 16 -15.18 1.97 12.76
N SER A 17 -14.88 0.73 13.13
CA SER A 17 -15.60 0.02 14.21
C SER A 17 -15.43 0.76 15.52
N ALA A 18 -14.22 1.16 15.88
CA ALA A 18 -13.96 1.91 17.10
C ALA A 18 -14.68 3.28 17.11
N LEU A 19 -14.70 3.99 15.99
CA LEU A 19 -15.45 5.25 15.86
C LEU A 19 -16.95 5.05 16.10
N THR A 20 -17.52 3.99 15.54
CA THR A 20 -18.94 3.64 15.75
C THR A 20 -19.24 3.37 17.21
N ASN A 21 -18.40 2.60 17.89
CA ASN A 21 -18.55 2.29 19.31
C ASN A 21 -18.45 3.53 20.20
N LEU A 22 -17.66 4.52 19.76
CA LEU A 22 -17.55 5.82 20.44
C LEU A 22 -18.66 6.81 20.08
N GLY A 23 -19.61 6.42 19.22
CA GLY A 23 -20.73 7.28 18.76
C GLY A 23 -20.29 8.39 17.80
N LEU A 24 -19.14 8.21 17.13
CA LEU A 24 -18.62 9.15 16.12
C LEU A 24 -19.08 8.74 14.72
N SER A 25 -19.31 9.73 13.83
CA SER A 25 -19.71 9.46 12.44
C SER A 25 -18.63 8.68 11.68
N GLN A 26 -19.05 7.84 10.73
CA GLN A 26 -18.12 7.16 9.82
C GLN A 26 -17.86 7.93 8.51
N ASP A 27 -18.52 9.08 8.31
CA ASP A 27 -18.52 9.81 7.04
C ASP A 27 -17.24 10.62 6.81
N VAL A 28 -16.36 10.70 7.81
CA VAL A 28 -15.13 11.47 7.72
C VAL A 28 -14.05 10.65 7.02
N VAL A 29 -13.44 11.28 6.02
CA VAL A 29 -12.32 10.69 5.27
C VAL A 29 -11.03 10.89 6.06
N PHE A 30 -10.43 9.79 6.49
CA PHE A 30 -9.12 9.75 7.10
C PHE A 30 -8.16 8.87 6.28
N THR A 31 -6.87 8.96 6.54
CA THR A 31 -5.86 8.15 5.86
C THR A 31 -5.23 7.13 6.80
N VAL A 32 -4.87 5.98 6.23
CA VAL A 32 -3.96 4.99 6.82
C VAL A 32 -2.83 4.81 5.82
N GLU A 33 -1.61 5.11 6.23
CA GLU A 33 -0.45 5.17 5.35
C GLU A 33 0.78 4.56 6.04
N HIS A 34 1.77 4.15 5.25
CA HIS A 34 3.08 3.81 5.80
C HIS A 34 3.80 5.10 6.21
N PRO A 35 4.25 5.23 7.46
CA PRO A 35 5.01 6.39 7.89
C PRO A 35 6.38 6.43 7.20
N GLU A 36 6.93 7.63 6.98
CA GLU A 36 8.27 7.80 6.39
C GLU A 36 9.37 7.23 7.29
N ASP A 37 9.25 7.39 8.62
CA ASP A 37 10.19 6.83 9.60
C ASP A 37 9.59 5.54 10.21
N ILE A 38 10.28 4.43 10.03
CA ILE A 38 9.92 3.11 10.55
C ILE A 38 9.73 3.08 12.08
N LYS A 39 10.31 4.04 12.80
CA LYS A 39 10.10 4.21 14.24
C LYS A 39 8.65 4.54 14.59
N HIS A 40 7.88 5.03 13.65
CA HIS A 40 6.46 5.34 13.81
C HIS A 40 5.54 4.16 13.49
N GLY A 41 6.09 2.95 13.40
CA GLY A 41 5.33 1.72 13.14
C GLY A 41 5.23 1.38 11.66
N ASP A 42 4.40 0.39 11.36
CA ASP A 42 4.19 -0.10 10.01
C ASP A 42 3.09 0.68 9.29
N TYR A 43 2.11 1.17 10.05
CA TYR A 43 1.02 2.04 9.56
C TYR A 43 0.76 3.18 10.53
N SER A 44 0.32 4.31 9.99
CA SER A 44 -0.07 5.49 10.76
C SER A 44 -1.39 6.04 10.24
N SER A 45 -2.27 6.47 11.16
CA SER A 45 -3.55 7.11 10.82
C SER A 45 -3.66 8.50 11.43
N ASN A 46 -4.22 9.42 10.63
CA ASN A 46 -4.52 10.80 11.05
C ASN A 46 -5.95 10.96 11.60
N VAL A 47 -6.67 9.88 11.82
CA VAL A 47 -8.09 9.88 12.16
C VAL A 47 -8.41 10.79 13.34
N ALA A 48 -7.64 10.74 14.43
CA ALA A 48 -7.90 11.57 15.61
C ALA A 48 -7.65 13.06 15.37
N LEU A 49 -6.71 13.41 14.48
CA LEU A 49 -6.46 14.80 14.07
C LEU A 49 -7.64 15.40 13.29
N ILE A 50 -8.29 14.59 12.47
CA ILE A 50 -9.43 15.01 11.65
C ILE A 50 -10.66 15.17 12.54
N TYR A 51 -11.02 14.13 13.29
CA TYR A 51 -12.19 14.13 14.15
C TYR A 51 -12.11 15.14 15.32
N SER A 52 -10.93 15.44 15.80
CA SER A 52 -10.76 16.42 16.89
C SER A 52 -11.34 17.80 16.53
N LYS A 53 -11.27 18.17 15.24
CA LYS A 53 -11.84 19.42 14.73
C LYS A 53 -13.37 19.43 14.76
N GLU A 54 -13.99 18.27 14.48
CA GLU A 54 -15.46 18.13 14.48
C GLU A 54 -16.02 18.11 15.90
N VAL A 55 -15.37 17.38 16.81
CA VAL A 55 -15.89 17.17 18.17
C VAL A 55 -15.35 18.16 19.19
N GLY A 56 -14.45 19.07 18.79
CA GLY A 56 -13.88 20.09 19.68
C GLY A 56 -13.00 19.52 20.79
N LYS A 57 -12.43 18.31 20.62
CA LYS A 57 -11.57 17.64 21.60
C LYS A 57 -10.07 17.79 21.23
N ASN A 58 -9.20 17.60 22.22
CA ASN A 58 -7.76 17.50 21.97
C ASN A 58 -7.49 16.23 21.10
N PRO A 59 -6.71 16.32 20.00
CA PRO A 59 -6.45 15.18 19.13
C PRO A 59 -5.76 14.01 19.83
N ARG A 60 -4.86 14.26 20.77
CA ARG A 60 -4.18 13.19 21.51
C ARG A 60 -5.13 12.45 22.45
N ASP A 61 -6.03 13.19 23.12
CA ASP A 61 -7.01 12.58 24.02
C ASP A 61 -8.02 11.75 23.22
N LEU A 62 -8.43 12.25 22.05
CA LEU A 62 -9.29 11.49 21.14
C LEU A 62 -8.57 10.27 20.57
N GLY A 63 -7.31 10.42 20.18
CA GLY A 63 -6.47 9.32 19.74
C GLY A 63 -6.36 8.23 20.81
N GLN A 64 -6.18 8.62 22.06
CA GLN A 64 -6.14 7.67 23.17
C GLN A 64 -7.48 6.95 23.36
N GLN A 65 -8.62 7.65 23.25
CA GLN A 65 -9.95 7.04 23.34
C GLN A 65 -10.17 6.02 22.21
N ILE A 66 -9.78 6.36 20.98
CA ILE A 66 -9.89 5.44 19.82
C ILE A 66 -8.99 4.22 20.04
N LYS A 67 -7.74 4.42 20.48
CA LYS A 67 -6.82 3.35 20.79
C LYS A 67 -7.38 2.42 21.87
N ASP A 68 -7.85 2.97 22.98
CA ASP A 68 -8.40 2.20 24.10
C ASP A 68 -9.63 1.38 23.65
N GLU A 69 -10.44 1.91 22.72
CA GLU A 69 -11.57 1.19 22.13
C GLU A 69 -11.09 0.04 21.27
N ILE A 70 -10.08 0.26 20.40
CA ILE A 70 -9.48 -0.79 19.57
C ILE A 70 -8.87 -1.89 20.43
N GLU A 71 -8.17 -1.54 21.50
CA GLU A 71 -7.48 -2.51 22.38
C GLU A 71 -8.42 -3.38 23.25
N LYS A 72 -9.74 -3.11 23.24
CA LYS A 72 -10.73 -4.03 23.84
C LYS A 72 -10.81 -5.36 23.10
N GLU A 73 -10.47 -5.35 21.82
CA GLU A 73 -10.39 -6.56 21.00
C GLU A 73 -8.92 -6.93 20.75
N LYS A 74 -8.66 -8.22 20.56
CA LYS A 74 -7.33 -8.70 20.20
C LYS A 74 -7.26 -8.96 18.71
N PHE A 75 -6.36 -8.28 18.02
CA PHE A 75 -6.08 -8.48 16.61
C PHE A 75 -4.82 -9.31 16.42
N LEU A 76 -4.93 -10.38 15.62
CA LEU A 76 -3.84 -11.36 15.45
C LEU A 76 -2.58 -10.73 14.85
N ASN A 77 -2.76 -9.75 13.96
CA ASN A 77 -1.69 -9.15 13.18
C ASN A 77 -1.11 -7.86 13.80
N ILE A 78 -1.75 -7.30 14.84
CA ILE A 78 -1.34 -6.06 15.49
C ILE A 78 -0.65 -6.38 16.82
N ALA A 79 0.63 -6.02 16.92
CA ALA A 79 1.42 -6.23 18.13
C ALA A 79 1.26 -5.08 19.14
N LYS A 80 1.09 -3.84 18.64
CA LYS A 80 1.09 -2.64 19.48
C LYS A 80 0.44 -1.48 18.73
N ILE A 81 -0.19 -0.59 19.51
CA ILE A 81 -0.74 0.68 19.02
C ILE A 81 -0.17 1.81 19.89
N GLU A 82 0.28 2.89 19.28
CA GLU A 82 0.83 4.07 19.98
C GLU A 82 0.22 5.37 19.45
N ILE A 83 0.11 6.36 20.35
CA ILE A 83 -0.25 7.72 19.97
C ILE A 83 1.04 8.55 19.88
N ALA A 84 1.28 9.13 18.71
CA ALA A 84 2.48 9.90 18.42
C ALA A 84 2.16 11.33 17.98
N GLY A 85 3.11 12.23 18.22
CA GLY A 85 3.03 13.62 17.77
C GLY A 85 1.75 14.32 18.24
N ALA A 86 1.07 14.96 17.33
CA ALA A 86 -0.16 15.73 17.56
C ALA A 86 -1.42 14.86 17.73
N GLY A 87 -1.32 13.53 17.61
CA GLY A 87 -2.48 12.62 17.74
C GLY A 87 -2.57 11.58 16.60
N PHE A 88 -1.44 11.28 15.94
CA PHE A 88 -1.38 10.15 15.02
C PHE A 88 -1.52 8.83 15.78
N ILE A 89 -2.24 7.88 15.21
CA ILE A 89 -2.37 6.52 15.74
C ILE A 89 -1.48 5.60 14.90
N ASN A 90 -0.43 5.08 15.52
CA ASN A 90 0.58 4.25 14.90
C ASN A 90 0.35 2.78 15.25
N PHE A 91 0.38 1.92 14.23
CA PHE A 91 0.18 0.48 14.35
C PHE A 91 1.48 -0.25 14.04
N TYR A 92 1.85 -1.16 14.92
CA TYR A 92 3.00 -2.05 14.78
C TYR A 92 2.49 -3.47 14.55
N LEU A 93 2.93 -4.11 13.49
CA LEU A 93 2.52 -5.46 13.15
C LEU A 93 3.33 -6.52 13.89
N THR A 94 2.76 -7.71 13.99
CA THR A 94 3.44 -8.86 14.63
C THR A 94 4.53 -9.43 13.71
N LYS A 95 5.53 -10.07 14.30
CA LYS A 95 6.56 -10.79 13.53
C LYS A 95 5.96 -11.95 12.73
N GLU A 96 4.94 -12.57 13.26
CA GLU A 96 4.18 -13.65 12.65
C GLU A 96 3.53 -13.21 11.34
N PHE A 97 2.98 -12.01 11.28
CA PHE A 97 2.45 -11.42 10.06
C PHE A 97 3.52 -11.35 8.96
N PHE A 98 4.70 -10.82 9.27
CA PHE A 98 5.78 -10.73 8.29
C PHE A 98 6.28 -12.10 7.86
N THR A 99 6.41 -13.05 8.80
CA THR A 99 6.80 -14.42 8.48
C THR A 99 5.81 -15.09 7.54
N GLN A 100 4.51 -14.94 7.78
CA GLN A 100 3.46 -15.46 6.90
C GLN A 100 3.52 -14.81 5.51
N LYS A 101 3.76 -13.49 5.44
CA LYS A 101 3.92 -12.80 4.16
C LYS A 101 5.14 -13.27 3.37
N ILE A 102 6.26 -13.51 4.03
CA ILE A 102 7.45 -14.06 3.38
C ILE A 102 7.16 -15.46 2.82
N ASN A 103 6.53 -16.33 3.61
CA ASN A 103 6.14 -17.67 3.15
C ASN A 103 5.19 -17.60 1.95
N GLN A 104 4.20 -16.71 1.98
CA GLN A 104 3.29 -16.48 0.86
C GLN A 104 4.05 -16.04 -0.41
N ILE A 105 5.01 -15.13 -0.28
CA ILE A 105 5.85 -14.68 -1.41
C ILE A 105 6.63 -15.85 -2.01
N LEU A 106 7.21 -16.70 -1.14
CA LEU A 106 7.97 -17.87 -1.58
C LEU A 106 7.09 -18.92 -2.28
N GLU A 107 5.87 -19.14 -1.78
CA GLU A 107 4.90 -20.07 -2.37
C GLU A 107 4.39 -19.56 -3.73
N GLU A 108 4.04 -18.28 -3.85
CA GLU A 108 3.57 -17.69 -5.09
C GLU A 108 4.69 -17.52 -6.14
N GLY A 109 5.93 -17.36 -5.68
CA GLY A 109 7.11 -17.25 -6.54
C GLY A 109 6.93 -16.20 -7.64
N ASN A 110 7.07 -16.61 -8.89
CA ASN A 110 6.93 -15.72 -10.06
C ASN A 110 5.49 -15.19 -10.28
N ASN A 111 4.52 -15.62 -9.50
CA ASN A 111 3.16 -15.10 -9.57
C ASN A 111 2.89 -13.98 -8.55
N TRP A 112 3.81 -13.79 -7.60
CA TRP A 112 3.70 -12.71 -6.63
C TRP A 112 3.60 -11.34 -7.32
N GLY A 113 2.63 -10.54 -6.91
CA GLY A 113 2.38 -9.23 -7.49
C GLY A 113 1.58 -9.21 -8.79
N LYS A 114 1.32 -10.36 -9.41
CA LYS A 114 0.43 -10.41 -10.58
C LYS A 114 -0.98 -9.97 -10.22
N ASN A 115 -1.61 -9.33 -11.18
CA ASN A 115 -2.95 -8.81 -11.04
C ASN A 115 -3.75 -8.83 -12.35
N LYS A 116 -5.02 -8.41 -12.29
CA LYS A 116 -5.97 -8.49 -13.40
C LYS A 116 -6.50 -7.13 -13.88
N ILE A 117 -5.81 -6.03 -13.55
CA ILE A 117 -6.28 -4.68 -13.93
C ILE A 117 -6.44 -4.52 -15.43
N LEU A 118 -5.51 -5.12 -16.17
CA LEU A 118 -5.48 -5.04 -17.61
C LEU A 118 -5.90 -6.36 -18.27
N GLU A 119 -6.58 -7.26 -17.53
CA GLU A 119 -7.08 -8.52 -18.09
C GLU A 119 -7.97 -8.26 -19.32
N GLY A 120 -7.72 -8.99 -20.40
CA GLY A 120 -8.40 -8.83 -21.68
C GLY A 120 -7.94 -7.62 -22.51
N LYS A 121 -6.99 -6.82 -22.03
CA LYS A 121 -6.38 -5.76 -22.83
C LYS A 121 -5.19 -6.32 -23.61
N LYS A 122 -5.07 -5.88 -24.88
CA LYS A 122 -3.88 -6.10 -25.71
C LYS A 122 -3.10 -4.79 -25.76
N VAL A 123 -1.83 -4.83 -25.34
CA VAL A 123 -0.97 -3.64 -25.25
C VAL A 123 0.31 -3.89 -26.02
N MET A 124 0.60 -3.03 -26.98
CA MET A 124 1.88 -3.03 -27.71
C MET A 124 2.80 -1.99 -27.10
N ILE A 125 4.04 -2.36 -26.85
CA ILE A 125 5.09 -1.48 -26.34
C ILE A 125 6.24 -1.56 -27.33
N GLU A 126 6.55 -0.43 -27.94
CA GLU A 126 7.66 -0.25 -28.87
C GLU A 126 8.85 0.37 -28.13
N TYR A 127 10.02 -0.23 -28.26
CA TYR A 127 11.23 0.22 -27.58
C TYR A 127 12.49 -0.36 -28.23
N THR A 128 13.64 0.13 -27.79
CA THR A 128 14.98 -0.12 -28.34
C THR A 128 15.28 0.77 -29.53
N ASP A 129 14.59 0.64 -30.66
CA ASP A 129 14.60 1.44 -31.89
C ASP A 129 16.01 2.00 -32.25
N PRO A 130 17.02 1.13 -32.46
CA PRO A 130 18.36 1.55 -32.70
C PRO A 130 18.47 2.16 -34.11
N ASN A 131 19.22 3.28 -34.24
CA ASN A 131 19.52 3.81 -35.54
C ASN A 131 20.47 2.84 -36.26
N PRO A 132 20.07 2.30 -37.44
CA PRO A 132 20.86 1.29 -38.17
C PRO A 132 22.21 1.78 -38.68
N PHE A 133 22.41 3.10 -38.72
CA PHE A 133 23.65 3.73 -39.19
C PHE A 133 24.58 4.16 -38.09
N LYS A 134 24.30 3.83 -36.82
CA LYS A 134 25.11 4.16 -35.63
C LYS A 134 25.37 2.93 -34.77
N PRO A 135 26.55 2.85 -34.13
CA PRO A 135 26.78 1.77 -33.19
C PRO A 135 25.82 1.85 -32.01
N PHE A 136 25.43 0.69 -31.49
CA PHE A 136 24.63 0.57 -30.28
C PHE A 136 25.40 1.19 -29.09
N HIS A 137 24.75 2.03 -28.31
CA HIS A 137 25.35 2.74 -27.19
C HIS A 137 24.46 2.71 -25.95
N ILE A 138 24.95 3.24 -24.83
CA ILE A 138 24.26 3.23 -23.53
C ILE A 138 22.84 3.80 -23.57
N GLY A 139 22.57 4.78 -24.44
CA GLY A 139 21.23 5.33 -24.64
C GLY A 139 20.22 4.31 -25.13
N HIS A 140 20.63 3.48 -26.10
CA HIS A 140 19.78 2.38 -26.60
C HIS A 140 19.56 1.31 -25.53
N LEU A 141 20.60 0.98 -24.75
CA LEU A 141 20.49 0.05 -23.63
C LEU A 141 19.51 0.57 -22.57
N MET A 142 19.56 1.87 -22.27
CA MET A 142 18.64 2.51 -21.33
C MET A 142 17.18 2.42 -21.84
N ALA A 143 16.95 2.78 -23.10
CA ALA A 143 15.61 2.67 -23.72
C ALA A 143 15.09 1.23 -23.69
N ASN A 144 15.96 0.26 -23.98
CA ASN A 144 15.63 -1.15 -23.91
C ASN A 144 15.28 -1.60 -22.48
N ALA A 145 16.06 -1.22 -21.48
CA ALA A 145 15.80 -1.57 -20.08
C ALA A 145 14.49 -0.96 -19.56
N VAL A 146 14.21 0.30 -19.89
CA VAL A 146 12.97 0.98 -19.53
C VAL A 146 11.77 0.35 -20.21
N GLY A 147 11.84 0.12 -21.54
CA GLY A 147 10.75 -0.48 -22.30
C GLY A 147 10.41 -1.90 -21.85
N GLU A 148 11.42 -2.74 -21.60
CA GLU A 148 11.22 -4.09 -21.08
C GLU A 148 10.65 -4.06 -19.65
N SER A 149 11.09 -3.13 -18.79
CA SER A 149 10.53 -2.99 -17.44
C SER A 149 9.05 -2.62 -17.48
N ILE A 150 8.66 -1.67 -18.33
CA ILE A 150 7.25 -1.29 -18.55
C ILE A 150 6.46 -2.48 -19.10
N SER A 151 7.01 -3.19 -20.07
CA SER A 151 6.36 -4.36 -20.66
C SER A 151 6.04 -5.42 -19.60
N ARG A 152 6.99 -5.72 -18.72
CA ARG A 152 6.79 -6.67 -17.61
C ARG A 152 5.74 -6.21 -16.61
N ILE A 153 5.72 -4.93 -16.25
CA ILE A 153 4.70 -4.38 -15.34
C ILE A 153 3.31 -4.53 -15.95
N ILE A 154 3.15 -4.21 -17.22
CA ILE A 154 1.88 -4.32 -17.95
C ILE A 154 1.44 -5.79 -18.08
N GLU A 155 2.37 -6.69 -18.39
CA GLU A 155 2.14 -8.14 -18.45
C GLU A 155 1.71 -8.70 -17.08
N TYR A 156 2.39 -8.30 -16.01
CA TYR A 156 2.02 -8.64 -14.63
C TYR A 156 0.66 -8.06 -14.22
N SER A 157 0.23 -6.99 -14.88
CA SER A 157 -1.10 -6.41 -14.70
C SER A 157 -2.20 -7.15 -15.49
N GLY A 158 -1.86 -8.26 -16.14
CA GLY A 158 -2.81 -9.16 -16.82
C GLY A 158 -3.07 -8.86 -18.29
N ALA A 159 -2.33 -7.94 -18.91
CA ALA A 159 -2.47 -7.66 -20.35
C ALA A 159 -1.79 -8.74 -21.22
N ASP A 160 -2.33 -8.93 -22.41
CA ASP A 160 -1.64 -9.60 -23.52
C ASP A 160 -0.66 -8.59 -24.13
N THR A 161 0.63 -8.75 -23.81
CA THR A 161 1.66 -7.75 -24.10
C THR A 161 2.45 -8.13 -25.35
N ILE A 162 2.49 -7.22 -26.33
CA ILE A 162 3.27 -7.34 -27.56
C ILE A 162 4.47 -6.39 -27.46
N ARG A 163 5.66 -6.96 -27.62
CA ARG A 163 6.91 -6.20 -27.71
C ARG A 163 7.22 -5.92 -29.17
N ALA A 164 7.39 -4.67 -29.53
CA ALA A 164 7.70 -4.21 -30.88
C ALA A 164 9.02 -3.44 -30.88
N ASN A 165 9.68 -3.48 -32.02
CA ASN A 165 10.91 -2.76 -32.27
C ASN A 165 10.90 -2.32 -33.75
N TYR A 166 11.11 -1.03 -34.01
CA TYR A 166 11.24 -0.48 -35.34
C TYR A 166 12.71 -0.56 -35.78
N GLN A 167 12.95 -1.14 -36.97
CA GLN A 167 14.28 -1.25 -37.57
C GLN A 167 14.26 -0.76 -39.02
#